data_9455e66f9ffa35ca77eaccac540d6282
#
_entry.id   9455e66f9ffa35ca77eaccac540d6282
#
_cell.length_a   1.000
_cell.length_b   1.000
_cell.length_c   1.000
_cell.angle_alpha   90.00
_cell.angle_beta   90.00
_cell.angle_gamma   90.00
#
_symmetry.space_group_name_H-M   'P 1'
#
loop_
_entity.id
_entity.type
_entity.pdbx_description
1 polymer ?
#
loop_
_entity_poly.entity_id
_entity_poly.type
_entity_poly.pdbx_seq_one_letter_code
_entity_poly.pdbx_strand_id
1 'polypeptide(L)'
;LPPQLRWIGNGRTVLNNKGKAVKKYEPYFSVNYQYENLKELVETGVTPLMYYDAMGRLMKTEFPDDTFSTTEFDSWKQLMYDQNDNILASAWYTNRFNHVIDAQLIAEGKDPAKEKLSAQKAANHDSTPCARYVDTMGKPILQIEHSKNTSNVDVFYKTEVDLDIEGNVRRITDARGN
;
A
#
# COMPACT_ATOMS: atom_id res chain seq x y z
N LEU A 1 31.63 17.62 23.08
CA LEU A 1 30.76 16.82 23.93
C LEU A 1 30.88 15.37 23.49
N PRO A 2 31.06 14.38 24.39
CA PRO A 2 31.06 12.97 24.03
C PRO A 2 29.73 12.61 23.38
N PRO A 3 29.69 11.68 22.42
CA PRO A 3 28.43 11.26 21.80
C PRO A 3 27.53 10.68 22.90
N GLN A 4 26.40 11.29 23.13
CA GLN A 4 25.39 10.74 24.03
C GLN A 4 24.96 9.40 23.45
N LEU A 5 25.02 8.33 24.25
CA LEU A 5 24.40 7.07 23.92
C LEU A 5 22.90 7.32 23.70
N ARG A 6 22.42 7.00 22.51
CA ARG A 6 21.01 7.12 22.17
C ARG A 6 20.38 5.75 22.10
N TRP A 7 19.25 5.63 22.74
CA TRP A 7 18.40 4.46 22.63
C TRP A 7 17.41 4.67 21.49
N ILE A 8 17.02 3.59 20.80
CA ILE A 8 15.96 3.60 19.79
C ILE A 8 14.74 2.98 20.45
N GLY A 9 13.69 3.78 20.62
CA GLY A 9 12.39 3.32 21.06
C GLY A 9 11.51 2.99 19.87
N ASN A 10 10.67 1.95 19.97
CA ASN A 10 9.65 1.68 18.98
C ASN A 10 8.55 2.73 19.08
N GLY A 11 8.10 3.25 17.94
CA GLY A 11 6.96 4.16 17.87
C GLY A 11 5.68 3.52 18.40
N ARG A 12 4.75 4.35 18.82
CA ARG A 12 3.44 3.91 19.34
C ARG A 12 2.62 3.25 18.23
N THR A 13 1.93 2.16 18.57
CA THR A 13 0.90 1.55 17.72
C THR A 13 -0.48 1.84 18.29
N VAL A 14 -1.35 2.44 17.48
CA VAL A 14 -2.75 2.66 17.83
C VAL A 14 -3.56 1.48 17.30
N LEU A 15 -4.32 0.85 18.19
CA LEU A 15 -5.16 -0.30 17.86
C LEU A 15 -6.64 0.12 17.84
N ASN A 16 -7.44 -0.54 17.00
CA ASN A 16 -8.89 -0.44 17.08
C ASN A 16 -9.44 -1.34 18.22
N ASN A 17 -10.76 -1.33 18.41
CA ASN A 17 -11.44 -2.14 19.44
C ASN A 17 -11.34 -3.66 19.23
N LYS A 18 -10.86 -4.13 18.06
CA LYS A 18 -10.58 -5.53 17.75
C LYS A 18 -9.09 -5.89 17.85
N GLY A 19 -8.25 -4.99 18.38
CA GLY A 19 -6.80 -5.20 18.51
C GLY A 19 -6.01 -5.12 17.20
N LYS A 20 -6.60 -4.60 16.12
CA LYS A 20 -5.90 -4.40 14.84
C LYS A 20 -5.23 -3.03 14.81
N ALA A 21 -3.98 -2.97 14.32
CA ALA A 21 -3.25 -1.72 14.20
C ALA A 21 -3.88 -0.83 13.13
N VAL A 22 -4.39 0.34 13.54
CA VAL A 22 -4.92 1.36 12.61
C VAL A 22 -3.89 2.43 12.28
N LYS A 23 -2.88 2.61 13.14
CA LYS A 23 -1.78 3.54 12.94
C LYS A 23 -0.53 3.02 13.65
N LYS A 24 0.64 3.15 13.01
CA LYS A 24 1.94 2.81 13.61
C LYS A 24 2.86 4.01 13.41
N TYR A 25 3.35 4.55 14.51
CA TYR A 25 4.33 5.64 14.47
C TYR A 25 5.75 5.10 14.24
N GLU A 26 6.62 5.95 13.75
CA GLU A 26 8.00 5.61 13.47
C GLU A 26 8.82 5.44 14.74
N PRO A 27 9.94 4.68 14.70
CA PRO A 27 10.89 4.64 15.81
C PRO A 27 11.44 6.01 16.12
N TYR A 28 11.71 6.27 17.39
CA TYR A 28 12.25 7.53 17.90
C TYR A 28 13.54 7.33 18.69
N PHE A 29 14.33 8.38 18.83
CA PHE A 29 15.54 8.36 19.66
C PHE A 29 15.22 8.84 21.07
N SER A 30 15.72 8.11 22.08
CA SER A 30 15.64 8.48 23.50
C SER A 30 17.03 8.57 24.12
N VAL A 31 17.14 9.34 25.18
CA VAL A 31 18.38 9.47 25.99
C VAL A 31 18.49 8.38 27.06
N ASN A 32 17.42 7.61 27.31
CA ASN A 32 17.36 6.56 28.30
C ASN A 32 16.55 5.35 27.79
N TYR A 33 16.59 4.25 28.52
CA TYR A 33 15.90 2.98 28.20
C TYR A 33 14.51 2.85 28.88
N GLN A 34 14.08 3.85 29.61
CA GLN A 34 12.81 3.80 30.33
C GLN A 34 11.64 3.99 29.36
N TYR A 35 10.46 3.54 29.79
CA TYR A 35 9.24 3.74 29.02
C TYR A 35 8.97 5.23 28.82
N GLU A 36 8.89 5.62 27.54
CA GLU A 36 8.62 7.00 27.15
C GLU A 36 7.12 7.20 26.92
N ASN A 37 6.56 8.24 27.51
CA ASN A 37 5.14 8.57 27.42
C ASN A 37 4.88 9.96 26.83
N LEU A 38 5.93 10.68 26.41
CA LEU A 38 5.78 11.98 25.76
C LEU A 38 5.29 11.78 24.34
N LYS A 39 4.12 12.32 24.01
CA LYS A 39 3.53 12.19 22.67
C LYS A 39 4.45 12.71 21.58
N GLU A 40 5.13 13.81 21.83
CA GLU A 40 6.06 14.44 20.89
C GLU A 40 7.22 13.53 20.48
N LEU A 41 7.54 12.52 21.31
CA LEU A 41 8.57 11.54 20.99
C LEU A 41 7.98 10.26 20.39
N VAL A 42 6.97 9.67 21.02
CA VAL A 42 6.43 8.36 20.66
C VAL A 42 5.44 8.40 19.50
N GLU A 43 4.90 9.57 19.16
CA GLU A 43 3.98 9.82 18.06
C GLU A 43 4.66 10.64 16.94
N THR A 44 5.91 10.29 16.60
CA THR A 44 6.68 10.95 15.55
C THR A 44 6.48 10.25 14.20
N GLY A 45 6.79 10.99 13.15
CA GLY A 45 6.73 10.51 11.78
C GLY A 45 5.33 10.53 11.18
N VAL A 46 5.30 10.36 9.88
CA VAL A 46 4.08 10.33 9.07
C VAL A 46 3.78 8.87 8.73
N THR A 47 2.64 8.36 9.17
CA THR A 47 2.34 6.93 9.10
C THR A 47 1.06 6.68 8.29
N PRO A 48 0.95 5.52 7.61
CA PRO A 48 -0.28 5.16 6.93
C PRO A 48 -1.42 4.89 7.93
N LEU A 49 -2.67 5.13 7.48
CA LEU A 49 -3.89 4.78 8.19
C LEU A 49 -4.47 3.50 7.59
N MET A 50 -4.79 2.53 8.45
CA MET A 50 -5.29 1.22 8.05
C MET A 50 -6.76 1.05 8.44
N TYR A 51 -7.58 0.63 7.49
CA TYR A 51 -9.02 0.42 7.64
C TYR A 51 -9.37 -1.05 7.44
N TYR A 52 -10.23 -1.56 8.30
CA TYR A 52 -10.59 -2.97 8.35
C TYR A 52 -12.09 -3.16 8.19
N ASP A 53 -12.49 -4.26 7.59
CA ASP A 53 -13.88 -4.69 7.55
C ASP A 53 -14.36 -5.27 8.90
N ALA A 54 -15.63 -5.66 8.95
CA ALA A 54 -16.23 -6.26 10.15
C ALA A 54 -15.56 -7.58 10.57
N MET A 55 -14.95 -8.30 9.62
CA MET A 55 -14.22 -9.56 9.86
C MET A 55 -12.75 -9.31 10.26
N GLY A 56 -12.28 -8.06 10.24
CA GLY A 56 -10.91 -7.68 10.58
C GLY A 56 -9.90 -7.88 9.44
N ARG A 57 -10.37 -7.95 8.18
CA ARG A 57 -9.50 -7.96 6.99
C ARG A 57 -9.18 -6.52 6.59
N LEU A 58 -7.94 -6.25 6.18
CA LEU A 58 -7.50 -4.93 5.75
C LEU A 58 -8.14 -4.59 4.39
N MET A 59 -8.99 -3.55 4.35
CA MET A 59 -9.69 -3.11 3.15
C MET A 59 -9.03 -1.92 2.46
N LYS A 60 -8.45 -1.00 3.25
CA LYS A 60 -7.85 0.22 2.72
C LYS A 60 -6.66 0.63 3.56
N THR A 61 -5.63 1.13 2.90
CA THR A 61 -4.50 1.83 3.52
C THR A 61 -4.37 3.19 2.88
N GLU A 62 -4.46 4.26 3.65
CA GLU A 62 -4.19 5.64 3.22
C GLU A 62 -2.75 5.98 3.57
N PHE A 63 -2.00 6.45 2.59
CA PHE A 63 -0.60 6.81 2.75
C PHE A 63 -0.43 8.32 2.99
N PRO A 64 0.69 8.72 3.60
CA PRO A 64 0.96 10.11 3.94
C PRO A 64 1.05 11.07 2.76
N ASP A 65 1.25 10.55 1.56
CA ASP A 65 1.33 11.32 0.31
C ASP A 65 -0.02 11.53 -0.37
N ASP A 66 -1.13 11.24 0.34
CA ASP A 66 -2.50 11.31 -0.16
C ASP A 66 -2.84 10.29 -1.25
N THR A 67 -2.04 9.23 -1.38
CA THR A 67 -2.40 8.04 -2.14
C THR A 67 -3.05 6.99 -1.25
N PHE A 68 -3.64 5.95 -1.84
CA PHE A 68 -4.20 4.84 -1.07
C PHE A 68 -4.22 3.54 -1.88
N SER A 69 -4.21 2.42 -1.17
CA SER A 69 -4.45 1.09 -1.70
C SER A 69 -5.75 0.51 -1.14
N THR A 70 -6.42 -0.34 -1.91
CA THR A 70 -7.66 -1.01 -1.48
C THR A 70 -7.63 -2.50 -1.79
N THR A 71 -8.37 -3.28 -1.00
CA THR A 71 -8.59 -4.70 -1.25
C THR A 71 -10.08 -5.00 -1.14
N GLU A 72 -10.62 -5.59 -2.18
CA GLU A 72 -11.99 -6.10 -2.21
C GLU A 72 -11.97 -7.60 -2.00
N PHE A 73 -12.93 -8.10 -1.23
CA PHE A 73 -13.04 -9.51 -0.88
C PHE A 73 -14.37 -10.07 -1.34
N ASP A 74 -14.31 -11.14 -2.10
CA ASP A 74 -15.40 -12.05 -2.42
C ASP A 74 -15.15 -13.39 -1.71
N SER A 75 -16.07 -14.34 -1.81
CA SER A 75 -15.92 -15.70 -1.25
C SER A 75 -14.76 -16.47 -1.88
N TRP A 76 -14.46 -16.22 -3.14
CA TRP A 76 -13.50 -16.98 -3.94
C TRP A 76 -12.38 -16.12 -4.52
N LYS A 77 -12.46 -14.81 -4.36
CA LYS A 77 -11.57 -13.85 -5.03
C LYS A 77 -11.23 -12.67 -4.13
N GLN A 78 -10.00 -12.21 -4.26
CA GLN A 78 -9.54 -10.93 -3.75
C GLN A 78 -9.09 -10.08 -4.92
N LEU A 79 -9.50 -8.82 -4.97
CA LEU A 79 -8.97 -7.81 -5.87
C LEU A 79 -8.13 -6.84 -5.06
N MET A 80 -6.86 -6.74 -5.41
CA MET A 80 -5.91 -5.87 -4.72
C MET A 80 -5.54 -4.72 -5.66
N TYR A 81 -5.93 -3.53 -5.27
CA TYR A 81 -5.63 -2.28 -5.96
C TYR A 81 -4.48 -1.59 -5.25
N ASP A 82 -3.38 -1.39 -5.91
CA ASP A 82 -2.26 -0.63 -5.37
C ASP A 82 -2.51 0.89 -5.44
N GLN A 83 -1.49 1.69 -5.14
CA GLN A 83 -1.58 3.15 -5.19
C GLN A 83 -1.79 3.69 -6.61
N ASN A 84 -1.22 3.02 -7.63
CA ASN A 84 -1.38 3.43 -9.02
C ASN A 84 -2.76 3.07 -9.55
N ASP A 85 -3.33 1.95 -9.11
CA ASP A 85 -4.69 1.54 -9.48
C ASP A 85 -5.77 2.52 -9.00
N ASN A 86 -5.52 3.19 -7.89
CA ASN A 86 -6.43 4.16 -7.29
C ASN A 86 -6.01 5.61 -7.56
N ILE A 87 -5.07 5.83 -8.46
CA ILE A 87 -4.38 7.11 -8.59
C ILE A 87 -5.33 8.25 -8.99
N LEU A 88 -6.26 8.02 -9.91
CA LEU A 88 -7.21 9.03 -10.36
C LEU A 88 -8.16 9.50 -9.26
N ALA A 89 -8.44 8.64 -8.28
CA ALA A 89 -9.28 8.97 -7.12
C ALA A 89 -8.48 9.60 -5.97
N SER A 90 -7.15 9.70 -6.08
CA SER A 90 -6.28 10.22 -5.03
C SER A 90 -6.21 11.76 -5.02
N ALA A 91 -6.03 12.34 -3.84
CA ALA A 91 -5.73 13.76 -3.72
C ALA A 91 -4.33 14.07 -4.28
N TRP A 92 -3.40 13.12 -4.21
CA TRP A 92 -2.07 13.23 -4.82
C TRP A 92 -2.15 13.59 -6.31
N TYR A 93 -3.00 12.89 -7.08
CA TYR A 93 -3.22 13.15 -8.50
C TYR A 93 -3.93 14.49 -8.72
N THR A 94 -5.05 14.69 -8.04
CA THR A 94 -5.88 15.89 -8.19
C THR A 94 -5.11 17.17 -7.93
N ASN A 95 -4.29 17.19 -6.88
CA ASN A 95 -3.48 18.34 -6.48
C ASN A 95 -2.41 18.69 -7.51
N ARG A 96 -1.78 17.70 -8.12
CA ARG A 96 -0.74 17.89 -9.15
C ARG A 96 -1.33 18.21 -10.51
N PHE A 97 -2.37 17.49 -10.90
CA PHE A 97 -3.00 17.69 -12.21
C PHE A 97 -3.67 19.06 -12.33
N ASN A 98 -4.32 19.52 -11.28
CA ASN A 98 -5.05 20.80 -11.23
C ASN A 98 -4.21 21.97 -10.70
N HIS A 99 -2.89 21.82 -10.54
CA HIS A 99 -1.99 22.89 -10.09
C HIS A 99 -2.29 23.45 -8.68
N VAL A 100 -2.92 22.66 -7.81
CA VAL A 100 -3.34 23.10 -6.46
C VAL A 100 -2.13 23.35 -5.56
N ILE A 101 -1.07 22.54 -5.70
CA ILE A 101 0.12 22.58 -4.83
C ILE A 101 1.35 23.18 -5.52
N ASP A 102 1.21 23.85 -6.65
CA ASP A 102 2.35 24.40 -7.40
C ASP A 102 3.23 25.31 -6.55
N ALA A 103 2.62 26.18 -5.74
CA ALA A 103 3.38 27.08 -4.86
C ALA A 103 4.20 26.31 -3.81
N GLN A 104 3.66 25.22 -3.27
CA GLN A 104 4.37 24.37 -2.34
C GLN A 104 5.51 23.62 -3.02
N LEU A 105 5.27 23.05 -4.22
CA LEU A 105 6.29 22.35 -4.99
C LEU A 105 7.48 23.25 -5.32
N ILE A 106 7.22 24.50 -5.73
CA ILE A 106 8.26 25.49 -5.99
C ILE A 106 9.07 25.81 -4.71
N ALA A 107 8.40 25.97 -3.58
CA ALA A 107 9.05 26.19 -2.29
C ALA A 107 9.96 25.02 -1.87
N GLU A 108 9.59 23.78 -2.25
CA GLU A 108 10.38 22.57 -2.06
C GLU A 108 11.47 22.36 -3.13
N GLY A 109 11.60 23.26 -4.11
CA GLY A 109 12.57 23.17 -5.21
C GLY A 109 12.19 22.16 -6.29
N LYS A 110 10.91 21.77 -6.36
CA LYS A 110 10.36 20.85 -7.38
C LYS A 110 9.76 21.64 -8.54
N ASP A 111 9.75 21.03 -9.71
CA ASP A 111 9.18 21.59 -10.94
C ASP A 111 7.70 21.11 -11.10
N PRO A 112 6.70 22.02 -10.99
CA PRO A 112 5.30 21.64 -11.12
C PRO A 112 4.95 20.95 -12.45
N ALA A 113 5.62 21.34 -13.55
CA ALA A 113 5.36 20.71 -14.85
C ALA A 113 5.81 19.23 -14.88
N LYS A 114 6.93 18.92 -14.24
CA LYS A 114 7.41 17.54 -14.11
C LYS A 114 6.53 16.72 -13.16
N GLU A 115 6.06 17.32 -12.06
CA GLU A 115 5.13 16.68 -11.13
C GLU A 115 3.78 16.35 -11.80
N LYS A 116 3.25 17.28 -12.59
CA LYS A 116 2.06 17.04 -13.42
C LYS A 116 2.27 15.92 -14.44
N LEU A 117 3.42 15.92 -15.14
CA LEU A 117 3.75 14.84 -16.08
C LEU A 117 3.86 13.48 -15.38
N SER A 118 4.41 13.44 -14.17
CA SER A 118 4.45 12.22 -13.34
C SER A 118 3.05 11.74 -13.00
N ALA A 119 2.15 12.63 -12.61
CA ALA A 119 0.75 12.32 -12.36
C ALA A 119 0.05 11.75 -13.61
N GLN A 120 0.26 12.36 -14.77
CA GLN A 120 -0.29 11.87 -16.04
C GLN A 120 0.22 10.48 -16.41
N LYS A 121 1.51 10.19 -16.16
CA LYS A 121 2.07 8.86 -16.40
C LYS A 121 1.51 7.82 -15.44
N ALA A 122 1.35 8.17 -14.16
CA ALA A 122 0.74 7.29 -13.17
C ALA A 122 -0.71 6.92 -13.54
N ALA A 123 -1.48 7.88 -14.10
CA ALA A 123 -2.85 7.66 -14.56
C ALA A 123 -3.00 6.54 -15.61
N ASN A 124 -1.94 6.22 -16.36
CA ASN A 124 -1.97 5.12 -17.32
C ASN A 124 -2.06 3.73 -16.65
N HIS A 125 -1.77 3.64 -15.36
CA HIS A 125 -1.84 2.40 -14.58
C HIS A 125 -3.08 2.34 -13.70
N ASP A 126 -4.01 3.29 -13.85
CA ASP A 126 -5.27 3.27 -13.11
C ASP A 126 -6.11 2.04 -13.46
N SER A 127 -6.75 1.47 -12.42
CA SER A 127 -7.68 0.34 -12.54
C SER A 127 -7.04 -0.93 -13.15
N THR A 128 -5.85 -1.30 -12.72
CA THR A 128 -5.15 -2.53 -13.11
C THR A 128 -4.93 -3.50 -11.94
N PRO A 129 -5.98 -3.91 -11.18
CA PRO A 129 -5.82 -4.67 -9.94
C PRO A 129 -5.23 -6.05 -10.16
N CYS A 130 -4.47 -6.53 -9.18
CA CYS A 130 -4.13 -7.94 -9.08
C CYS A 130 -5.33 -8.74 -8.55
N ALA A 131 -5.73 -9.80 -9.28
CA ALA A 131 -6.79 -10.70 -8.87
C ALA A 131 -6.21 -12.02 -8.35
N ARG A 132 -6.59 -12.41 -7.13
CA ARG A 132 -6.19 -13.67 -6.51
C ARG A 132 -7.43 -14.53 -6.25
N TYR A 133 -7.43 -15.75 -6.78
CA TYR A 133 -8.49 -16.73 -6.59
C TYR A 133 -8.05 -17.80 -5.60
N VAL A 134 -8.99 -18.25 -4.78
CA VAL A 134 -8.75 -19.27 -3.76
C VAL A 134 -9.70 -20.44 -3.92
N ASP A 135 -9.28 -21.61 -3.45
CA ASP A 135 -10.11 -22.81 -3.36
C ASP A 135 -11.07 -22.75 -2.15
N THR A 136 -11.81 -23.84 -1.92
CA THR A 136 -12.75 -23.99 -0.80
C THR A 136 -12.09 -23.95 0.58
N MET A 137 -10.77 -24.14 0.66
CA MET A 137 -9.96 -24.08 1.87
C MET A 137 -9.25 -22.73 2.05
N GLY A 138 -9.48 -21.78 1.13
CA GLY A 138 -8.82 -20.47 1.11
C GLY A 138 -7.39 -20.48 0.59
N LYS A 139 -6.93 -21.58 -0.05
CA LYS A 139 -5.59 -21.67 -0.63
C LYS A 139 -5.58 -21.03 -2.02
N PRO A 140 -4.54 -20.23 -2.37
CA PRO A 140 -4.47 -19.61 -3.67
C PRO A 140 -4.25 -20.65 -4.78
N ILE A 141 -5.07 -20.57 -5.83
CA ILE A 141 -5.01 -21.46 -7.01
C ILE A 141 -4.73 -20.71 -8.31
N LEU A 142 -5.02 -19.41 -8.36
CA LEU A 142 -4.79 -18.58 -9.54
C LEU A 142 -4.52 -17.15 -9.10
N GLN A 143 -3.48 -16.55 -9.65
CA GLN A 143 -3.20 -15.12 -9.55
C GLN A 143 -3.13 -14.52 -10.95
N ILE A 144 -3.77 -13.38 -11.13
CA ILE A 144 -3.78 -12.64 -12.40
C ILE A 144 -3.27 -11.23 -12.12
N GLU A 145 -2.08 -10.93 -12.62
CA GLU A 145 -1.55 -9.58 -12.66
C GLU A 145 -2.13 -8.86 -13.88
N HIS A 146 -2.74 -7.72 -13.63
CA HIS A 146 -3.26 -6.85 -14.67
C HIS A 146 -2.27 -5.70 -14.91
N SER A 147 -1.98 -5.40 -16.15
CA SER A 147 -1.11 -4.30 -16.55
C SER A 147 -1.60 -3.70 -17.87
N LYS A 148 -1.04 -2.57 -18.27
CA LYS A 148 -1.25 -1.97 -19.58
C LYS A 148 0.06 -1.88 -20.33
N ASN A 149 0.05 -2.20 -21.61
CA ASN A 149 1.22 -2.08 -22.47
C ASN A 149 1.45 -0.59 -22.87
N THR A 150 2.52 -0.34 -23.63
CA THR A 150 2.89 0.99 -24.13
C THR A 150 1.81 1.66 -25.02
N SER A 151 0.88 0.87 -25.56
CA SER A 151 -0.26 1.33 -26.35
C SER A 151 -1.54 1.47 -25.51
N ASN A 152 -1.43 1.42 -24.17
CA ASN A 152 -2.55 1.50 -23.22
C ASN A 152 -3.59 0.38 -23.39
N VAL A 153 -3.14 -0.81 -23.85
CA VAL A 153 -3.99 -2.01 -23.98
C VAL A 153 -3.75 -2.90 -22.78
N ASP A 154 -4.83 -3.43 -22.21
CA ASP A 154 -4.80 -4.33 -21.07
C ASP A 154 -4.05 -5.64 -21.39
N VAL A 155 -3.17 -6.04 -20.49
CA VAL A 155 -2.38 -7.26 -20.54
C VAL A 155 -2.52 -8.00 -19.22
N PHE A 156 -2.73 -9.31 -19.28
CA PHE A 156 -2.94 -10.16 -18.11
C PHE A 156 -1.89 -11.26 -18.03
N TYR A 157 -1.22 -11.36 -16.90
CA TYR A 157 -0.23 -12.38 -16.61
C TYR A 157 -0.78 -13.33 -15.55
N LYS A 158 -0.95 -14.61 -15.92
CA LYS A 158 -1.54 -15.62 -15.06
C LYS A 158 -0.46 -16.49 -14.44
N THR A 159 -0.60 -16.76 -13.15
CA THR A 159 0.15 -17.77 -12.41
C THR A 159 -0.85 -18.77 -11.83
N GLU A 160 -0.77 -20.02 -12.23
CA GLU A 160 -1.67 -21.10 -11.80
C GLU A 160 -0.95 -22.01 -10.82
N VAL A 161 -1.65 -22.48 -9.80
CA VAL A 161 -1.13 -23.37 -8.77
C VAL A 161 -2.05 -24.60 -8.70
N ASP A 162 -1.50 -25.76 -9.07
CA ASP A 162 -2.18 -27.06 -8.89
C ASP A 162 -1.89 -27.60 -7.50
N LEU A 163 -2.94 -27.94 -6.77
CA LEU A 163 -2.87 -28.53 -5.44
C LEU A 163 -3.26 -30.01 -5.48
N ASP A 164 -2.70 -30.80 -4.56
CA ASP A 164 -3.22 -32.16 -4.29
C ASP A 164 -4.45 -32.11 -3.38
N ILE A 165 -5.01 -33.28 -3.06
CA ILE A 165 -6.20 -33.42 -2.21
C ILE A 165 -5.95 -32.92 -0.76
N GLU A 166 -4.70 -32.88 -0.32
CA GLU A 166 -4.30 -32.37 1.00
C GLU A 166 -4.00 -30.87 0.94
N GLY A 167 -4.00 -30.29 -0.29
CA GLY A 167 -3.72 -28.90 -0.56
C GLY A 167 -2.23 -28.55 -0.55
N ASN A 168 -1.35 -29.54 -0.81
CA ASN A 168 0.05 -29.28 -1.08
C ASN A 168 0.23 -28.88 -2.55
N VAL A 169 1.20 -27.97 -2.79
CA VAL A 169 1.49 -27.51 -4.15
C VAL A 169 2.13 -28.66 -4.94
N ARG A 170 1.52 -29.04 -6.05
CA ARG A 170 2.03 -30.02 -7.01
C ARG A 170 2.75 -29.38 -8.18
N ARG A 171 2.24 -28.27 -8.67
CA ARG A 171 2.80 -27.56 -9.81
C ARG A 171 2.45 -26.07 -9.69
N ILE A 172 3.37 -25.23 -10.15
CA ILE A 172 3.14 -23.80 -10.40
C ILE A 172 3.45 -23.58 -11.88
N THR A 173 2.52 -22.96 -12.58
CA THR A 173 2.71 -22.55 -13.98
C THR A 173 2.71 -21.04 -14.05
N ASP A 174 3.83 -20.44 -14.48
CA ASP A 174 3.97 -18.99 -14.61
C ASP A 174 3.28 -18.46 -15.89
N ALA A 175 3.27 -17.12 -16.04
CA ALA A 175 2.66 -16.47 -17.20
C ALA A 175 3.33 -16.82 -18.56
N ARG A 176 4.51 -17.44 -18.54
CA ARG A 176 5.23 -17.92 -19.74
C ARG A 176 4.95 -19.38 -20.04
N GLY A 177 4.22 -20.07 -19.16
CA GLY A 177 3.86 -21.48 -19.29
C GLY A 177 4.93 -22.46 -18.77
N ASN A 178 5.86 -21.98 -17.91
CA ASN A 178 6.90 -22.81 -17.28
C ASN A 178 6.42 -23.36 -15.95
#